data_5e56c0d932bd787f7c9dc612ae6a84b1
#
_entry.id   5e56c0d932bd787f7c9dc612ae6a84b1
#
_cell.length_a   1.000
_cell.length_b   1.000
_cell.length_c   1.000
_cell.angle_alpha   90.00
_cell.angle_beta   90.00
_cell.angle_gamma   90.00
#
_symmetry.space_group_name_H-M   'P 1'
#
loop_
_entity.id
_entity.type
_entity.pdbx_description
1 polymer ?
#
loop_
_entity_poly.entity_id
_entity_poly.type
_entity_poly.pdbx_seq_one_letter_code
_entity_poly.pdbx_strand_id
1 'polypeptide(L)'
;MSRSLIERRLTDVSQRLRRVREELALLDEQREVFTDAAEDARVRSLVSETPIAHREYEEAQRHADAMDRSRRLLLGQIAELSATQDELLDRLVVSSD
;
A
#
# COMPACT_ATOMS: atom_id res chain seq x y z
N MET A 1 30.56 10.51 -0.71
CA MET A 1 29.84 10.08 0.51
C MET A 1 30.66 8.97 1.21
N SER A 2 30.80 9.04 2.51
CA SER A 2 31.57 8.01 3.23
C SER A 2 30.80 6.69 3.29
N ARG A 3 31.57 5.60 3.36
CA ARG A 3 30.99 4.26 3.51
C ARG A 3 30.07 4.13 4.73
N SER A 4 30.50 4.69 5.85
CA SER A 4 29.72 4.72 7.10
C SER A 4 28.37 5.40 6.93
N LEU A 5 28.33 6.53 6.22
CA LEU A 5 27.10 7.26 5.96
C LEU A 5 26.19 6.48 5.01
N ILE A 6 26.74 5.83 3.99
CA ILE A 6 25.98 4.98 3.07
C ILE A 6 25.34 3.82 3.83
N GLU A 7 26.10 3.15 4.70
CA GLU A 7 25.61 2.03 5.52
C GLU A 7 24.46 2.48 6.45
N ARG A 8 24.60 3.66 7.05
CA ARG A 8 23.56 4.22 7.94
C ARG A 8 22.28 4.52 7.17
N ARG A 9 22.39 5.16 6.01
CA ARG A 9 21.25 5.46 5.15
C ARG A 9 20.59 4.17 4.65
N LEU A 10 21.39 3.18 4.29
CA LEU A 10 20.90 1.89 3.84
C LEU A 10 20.08 1.20 4.92
N THR A 11 20.56 1.24 6.17
CA THR A 11 19.82 0.70 7.31
C THR A 11 18.47 1.42 7.48
N ASP A 12 18.46 2.75 7.43
CA ASP A 12 17.23 3.54 7.58
C ASP A 12 16.23 3.25 6.47
N VAL A 13 16.68 3.20 5.22
CA VAL A 13 15.81 2.89 4.07
C VAL A 13 15.25 1.47 4.18
N SER A 14 16.09 0.51 4.56
CA SER A 14 15.67 -0.89 4.71
C SER A 14 14.61 -1.06 5.80
N GLN A 15 14.73 -0.33 6.91
CA GLN A 15 13.75 -0.34 8.00
C GLN A 15 12.43 0.30 7.56
N ARG A 16 12.49 1.41 6.85
CA ARG A 16 11.30 2.07 6.31
C ARG A 16 10.59 1.19 5.30
N LEU A 17 11.33 0.55 4.42
CA LEU A 17 10.80 -0.37 3.41
C LEU A 17 10.07 -1.54 4.08
N ARG A 18 10.63 -2.10 5.15
CA ARG A 18 9.98 -3.15 5.92
C ARG A 18 8.66 -2.68 6.51
N ARG A 19 8.64 -1.49 7.12
CA ARG A 19 7.42 -0.92 7.72
C ARG A 19 6.33 -0.71 6.68
N VAL A 20 6.68 -0.16 5.51
CA VAL A 20 5.70 0.10 4.45
C VAL A 20 5.14 -1.22 3.90
N ARG A 21 5.98 -2.25 3.76
CA ARG A 21 5.52 -3.58 3.34
C ARG A 21 4.58 -4.21 4.36
N GLU A 22 4.83 -4.01 5.67
CA GLU A 22 3.93 -4.45 6.73
C GLU A 22 2.59 -3.72 6.67
N GLU A 23 2.62 -2.41 6.44
CA GLU A 23 1.40 -1.61 6.25
C GLU A 23 0.61 -2.09 5.04
N LEU A 24 1.28 -2.41 3.94
CA LEU A 24 0.62 -2.93 2.74
C LEU A 24 -0.06 -4.27 3.01
N ALA A 25 0.61 -5.17 3.72
CA ALA A 25 0.04 -6.48 4.06
C ALA A 25 -1.23 -6.32 4.91
N LEU A 26 -1.21 -5.43 5.90
CA LEU A 26 -2.37 -5.14 6.74
C LEU A 26 -3.49 -4.48 5.93
N LEU A 27 -3.14 -3.55 5.07
CA LEU A 27 -4.09 -2.88 4.18
C LEU A 27 -4.76 -3.88 3.24
N ASP A 28 -4.02 -4.82 2.67
CA ASP A 28 -4.55 -5.85 1.77
C ASP A 28 -5.56 -6.76 2.48
N GLU A 29 -5.33 -7.08 3.75
CA GLU A 29 -6.31 -7.82 4.57
C GLU A 29 -7.61 -7.01 4.74
N GLN A 30 -7.49 -5.73 5.08
CA GLN A 30 -8.63 -4.83 5.24
C GLN A 30 -9.37 -4.60 3.93
N ARG A 31 -8.62 -4.44 2.83
CA ARG A 31 -9.18 -4.24 1.50
C ARG A 31 -10.07 -5.41 1.08
N GLU A 32 -9.68 -6.63 1.38
CA GLU A 32 -10.48 -7.82 1.08
C GLU A 32 -11.86 -7.74 1.76
N VAL A 33 -11.91 -7.34 3.03
CA VAL A 33 -13.15 -7.17 3.77
C VAL A 33 -14.05 -6.10 3.13
N PHE A 34 -13.49 -4.96 2.77
CA PHE A 34 -14.26 -3.87 2.16
C PHE A 34 -14.72 -4.21 0.74
N THR A 35 -13.93 -4.94 -0.02
CA THR A 35 -14.29 -5.41 -1.36
C THR A 35 -15.46 -6.40 -1.29
N ASP A 36 -15.41 -7.33 -0.36
CA ASP A 36 -16.48 -8.31 -0.14
C ASP A 36 -17.76 -7.61 0.32
N ALA A 37 -17.66 -6.63 1.21
CA ALA A 37 -18.79 -5.83 1.68
C ALA A 37 -19.45 -5.06 0.54
N ALA A 38 -18.65 -4.48 -0.36
CA ALA A 38 -19.15 -3.75 -1.53
C ALA A 38 -19.89 -4.69 -2.49
N GLU A 39 -19.36 -5.89 -2.71
CA GLU A 39 -20.01 -6.90 -3.58
C GLU A 39 -21.33 -7.37 -2.98
N ASP A 40 -21.38 -7.65 -1.69
CA ASP A 40 -22.61 -8.02 -0.98
C ASP A 40 -23.66 -6.92 -1.06
N ALA A 41 -23.24 -5.66 -0.86
CA ALA A 41 -24.13 -4.50 -0.95
C ALA A 41 -24.64 -4.31 -2.39
N ARG A 42 -23.81 -4.56 -3.38
CA ARG A 42 -24.20 -4.50 -4.80
C ARG A 42 -25.32 -5.49 -5.09
N VAL A 43 -25.16 -6.74 -4.67
CA VAL A 43 -26.17 -7.77 -4.86
C VAL A 43 -27.48 -7.40 -4.16
N ARG A 44 -27.43 -6.92 -2.90
CA ARG A 44 -28.62 -6.47 -2.18
C ARG A 44 -29.33 -5.33 -2.89
N SER A 45 -28.56 -4.39 -3.44
CA SER A 45 -29.11 -3.27 -4.21
C SER A 45 -29.87 -3.72 -5.43
N LEU A 46 -29.35 -4.72 -6.15
CA LEU A 46 -30.00 -5.28 -7.33
C LEU A 46 -31.29 -6.05 -7.00
N VAL A 47 -31.31 -6.76 -5.88
CA VAL A 47 -32.45 -7.57 -5.43
C VAL A 47 -33.55 -6.69 -4.82
N SER A 48 -33.19 -5.77 -3.94
CA SER A 48 -34.14 -4.96 -3.17
C SER A 48 -34.68 -3.76 -3.93
N GLU A 49 -33.90 -3.20 -4.83
CA GLU A 49 -34.25 -2.02 -5.65
C GLU A 49 -34.78 -0.83 -4.81
N THR A 50 -34.31 -0.72 -3.53
CA THR A 50 -34.72 0.37 -2.65
C THR A 50 -33.66 1.47 -2.63
N PRO A 51 -34.06 2.74 -2.38
CA PRO A 51 -33.08 3.83 -2.24
C PRO A 51 -32.07 3.59 -1.13
N ILE A 52 -32.48 2.93 -0.04
CA ILE A 52 -31.58 2.67 1.09
C ILE A 52 -30.52 1.62 0.73
N ALA A 53 -30.91 0.56 0.04
CA ALA A 53 -29.98 -0.46 -0.42
C ALA A 53 -29.00 0.10 -1.43
N HIS A 54 -29.44 0.98 -2.31
CA HIS A 54 -28.59 1.66 -3.28
C HIS A 54 -27.57 2.57 -2.60
N ARG A 55 -27.96 3.32 -1.58
CA ARG A 55 -27.04 4.15 -0.79
C ARG A 55 -26.00 3.33 -0.03
N GLU A 56 -26.42 2.20 0.53
CA GLU A 56 -25.51 1.29 1.22
C GLU A 56 -24.42 0.77 0.26
N TYR A 57 -24.81 0.43 -0.95
CA TYR A 57 -23.86 0.02 -1.98
C TYR A 57 -22.90 1.15 -2.35
N GLU A 58 -23.41 2.36 -2.60
CA GLU A 58 -22.56 3.50 -2.93
C GLU A 58 -21.54 3.80 -1.83
N GLU A 59 -21.95 3.73 -0.56
CA GLU A 59 -21.07 3.93 0.59
C GLU A 59 -20.02 2.83 0.69
N ALA A 60 -20.43 1.57 0.55
CA ALA A 60 -19.50 0.44 0.58
C ALA A 60 -18.47 0.53 -0.55
N GLN A 61 -18.90 0.95 -1.74
CA GLN A 61 -18.00 1.14 -2.88
C GLN A 61 -17.00 2.27 -2.63
N ARG A 62 -17.43 3.37 -1.99
CA ARG A 62 -16.49 4.45 -1.63
C ARG A 62 -15.42 3.99 -0.67
N HIS A 63 -15.76 3.13 0.30
CA HIS A 63 -14.78 2.55 1.23
C HIS A 63 -13.79 1.65 0.49
N ALA A 64 -14.26 0.80 -0.41
CA ALA A 64 -13.40 -0.06 -1.21
C ALA A 64 -12.45 0.77 -2.10
N ASP A 65 -12.96 1.82 -2.72
CA ASP A 65 -12.16 2.73 -3.56
C ASP A 65 -11.08 3.46 -2.76
N ALA A 66 -11.42 3.86 -1.51
CA ALA A 66 -10.44 4.49 -0.61
C ALA A 66 -9.29 3.53 -0.27
N MET A 67 -9.60 2.25 -0.06
CA MET A 67 -8.57 1.23 0.17
C MET A 67 -7.67 1.05 -1.05
N ASP A 68 -8.24 1.07 -2.25
CA ASP A 68 -7.48 0.98 -3.50
C ASP A 68 -6.53 2.18 -3.68
N ARG A 69 -6.98 3.39 -3.34
CA ARG A 69 -6.12 4.58 -3.39
C ARG A 69 -4.97 4.48 -2.40
N SER A 70 -5.25 4.06 -1.18
CA SER A 70 -4.23 3.87 -0.15
C SER A 70 -3.19 2.82 -0.57
N ARG A 71 -3.66 1.74 -1.20
CA ARG A 71 -2.78 0.70 -1.72
C ARG A 71 -1.82 1.24 -2.77
N ARG A 72 -2.32 2.04 -3.71
CA ARG A 72 -1.46 2.66 -4.74
C ARG A 72 -0.39 3.57 -4.14
N LEU A 73 -0.74 4.33 -3.10
CA LEU A 73 0.23 5.18 -2.40
C LEU A 73 1.34 4.36 -1.75
N LEU A 74 0.99 3.29 -1.06
CA LEU A 74 1.98 2.41 -0.42
C LEU A 74 2.89 1.72 -1.46
N LEU A 75 2.31 1.27 -2.58
CA LEU A 75 3.09 0.68 -3.66
C LEU A 75 4.08 1.69 -4.26
N GLY A 76 3.66 2.95 -4.39
CA GLY A 76 4.55 4.03 -4.84
C GLY A 76 5.70 4.27 -3.87
N GLN A 77 5.43 4.28 -2.56
CA GLN A 77 6.46 4.42 -1.53
C GLN A 77 7.44 3.25 -1.56
N ILE A 78 6.94 2.02 -1.72
CA ILE A 78 7.80 0.83 -1.84
C ILE A 78 8.71 0.95 -3.05
N ALA A 79 8.18 1.37 -4.19
CA ALA A 79 8.97 1.54 -5.41
C ALA A 79 10.10 2.58 -5.23
N GLU A 80 9.78 3.71 -4.61
CA GLU A 80 10.76 4.77 -4.33
C GLU A 80 11.85 4.30 -3.36
N LEU A 81 11.44 3.65 -2.27
CA LEU A 81 12.39 3.14 -1.26
C LEU A 81 13.26 2.02 -1.83
N SER A 82 12.69 1.15 -2.65
CA SER A 82 13.46 0.09 -3.32
C SER A 82 14.51 0.66 -4.28
N ALA A 83 14.15 1.69 -5.04
CA ALA A 83 15.07 2.38 -5.94
C ALA A 83 16.21 3.04 -5.18
N THR A 84 15.90 3.69 -4.06
CA THR A 84 16.90 4.32 -3.18
C THR A 84 17.83 3.27 -2.58
N GLN A 85 17.28 2.14 -2.14
CA GLN A 85 18.06 1.03 -1.60
C GLN A 85 19.05 0.51 -2.63
N ASP A 86 18.60 0.30 -3.87
CA ASP A 86 19.46 -0.18 -4.96
C ASP A 86 20.59 0.82 -5.27
N GLU A 87 20.27 2.12 -5.30
CA GLU A 87 21.24 3.17 -5.50
C GLU A 87 22.31 3.20 -4.41
N LEU A 88 21.88 3.06 -3.15
CA LEU A 88 22.81 3.02 -2.01
C LEU A 88 23.68 1.77 -2.03
N LEU A 89 23.13 0.63 -2.41
CA LEU A 89 23.90 -0.62 -2.58
C LEU A 89 24.97 -0.46 -3.65
N ASP A 90 24.63 0.16 -4.78
CA ASP A 90 25.59 0.44 -5.86
C ASP A 90 26.74 1.34 -5.38
N ARG A 91 26.42 2.38 -4.63
CA ARG A 91 27.42 3.28 -4.05
C ARG A 91 28.32 2.57 -3.03
N LEU A 92 27.73 1.66 -2.25
CA LEU A 92 28.47 0.88 -1.26
C LEU A 92 29.50 -0.02 -1.94
N VAL A 93 29.12 -0.68 -3.03
CA VAL A 93 30.03 -1.53 -3.83
C VAL A 93 31.18 -0.70 -4.38
N VAL A 94 30.90 0.47 -4.96
CA VAL A 94 31.94 1.36 -5.50
C VAL A 94 32.87 1.86 -4.40
N SER A 95 32.36 2.20 -3.22
CA SER A 95 33.18 2.73 -2.11
C SER A 95 33.99 1.66 -1.38
N SER A 96 33.72 0.37 -1.60
CA SER A 96 34.48 -0.72 -0.99
C SER A 96 35.78 -1.05 -1.73
N ASP A 97 35.93 -0.51 -2.92
CA ASP A 97 37.16 -0.65 -3.71
C ASP A 97 38.18 0.44 -3.33
#